data_82484b14a305a13428ee7b2eca7f8ad0
#
_entry.id   82484b14a305a13428ee7b2eca7f8ad0
#
_cell.length_a   1.000
_cell.length_b   1.000
_cell.length_c   1.000
_cell.angle_alpha   90.00
_cell.angle_beta   90.00
_cell.angle_gamma   90.00
#
_symmetry.space_group_name_H-M   'P 1'
#
loop_
_entity.id
_entity.type
_entity.pdbx_description
1 polymer ?
#
loop_
_entity_poly.entity_id
_entity_poly.type
_entity_poly.pdbx_seq_one_letter_code
_entity_poly.pdbx_strand_id
1 'polypeptide(L)'
;MEKAFVYGMSVGGNNFTDRIEETKRIKLDFENGVNVILIAPRRMGKTSLIKKVISEIDDPMLKIVYMDIYDCRSEYDFYNRFAETIMKSTGNHLEQVMENIKRFLVRISPKISFSPEPNSEFSVSLGITPKDYSPEEILNLPERIAKEQGVRLVVCIDEFQQIGEFTDSLTIQKRLRGVWQHHQNVSYCFFGSKKHLMENIFQSRRMPFYQFGEMLHLKCIPTEYWVPFICSRFEKYGKKITEEYAGRICQVVKNYSSYVQQLAWNVMAETEKEVSEECFEEGLRALLEQNSSLFIQQTEGLTTYQLNFIRLLCKDIHSGFTTQAVSEIYPLGSKSNIDRIKKSLVDKEIIAIEKDGIFLADSVFELWFKREMM
;
A
#
# COMPACT_ATOMS: atom_id res chain seq x y z
N MET A 1 -27.19 -3.81 -1.68
CA MET A 1 -27.14 -3.10 -2.96
C MET A 1 -25.68 -2.98 -3.36
N GLU A 2 -25.31 -3.35 -4.57
CA GLU A 2 -23.92 -3.25 -5.05
C GLU A 2 -23.58 -1.77 -5.24
N LYS A 3 -22.38 -1.36 -4.77
CA LYS A 3 -21.92 0.04 -4.93
C LYS A 3 -21.54 0.30 -6.38
N ALA A 4 -21.88 1.47 -6.93
CA ALA A 4 -21.51 1.86 -8.29
C ALA A 4 -19.98 1.96 -8.44
N PHE A 5 -19.36 2.69 -7.52
CA PHE A 5 -17.94 2.88 -7.42
C PHE A 5 -17.49 2.71 -5.97
N VAL A 6 -16.24 2.27 -5.77
CA VAL A 6 -15.68 2.01 -4.44
C VAL A 6 -14.30 2.68 -4.29
N TYR A 7 -14.20 3.59 -3.35
CA TYR A 7 -12.96 4.29 -2.98
C TYR A 7 -12.85 4.41 -1.46
N GLY A 8 -11.64 4.70 -0.96
CA GLY A 8 -11.38 4.78 0.48
C GLY A 8 -11.31 3.43 1.21
N MET A 9 -11.53 2.31 0.49
CA MET A 9 -11.45 0.95 1.03
C MET A 9 -10.93 -0.02 -0.02
N SER A 10 -10.62 -1.25 0.39
CA SER A 10 -10.23 -2.30 -0.54
C SER A 10 -11.40 -2.72 -1.42
N VAL A 11 -11.13 -2.95 -2.70
CA VAL A 11 -12.10 -3.29 -3.75
C VAL A 11 -12.03 -4.79 -4.04
N GLY A 12 -13.17 -5.41 -4.29
CA GLY A 12 -13.25 -6.83 -4.67
C GLY A 12 -14.49 -7.13 -5.53
N GLY A 13 -14.59 -8.37 -6.00
CA GLY A 13 -15.69 -8.83 -6.85
C GLY A 13 -15.84 -7.99 -8.11
N ASN A 14 -17.08 -7.68 -8.46
CA ASN A 14 -17.41 -6.91 -9.67
C ASN A 14 -16.86 -5.46 -9.68
N ASN A 15 -16.45 -4.92 -8.52
CA ASN A 15 -15.87 -3.57 -8.44
C ASN A 15 -14.36 -3.55 -8.74
N PHE A 16 -13.77 -4.71 -8.93
CA PHE A 16 -12.38 -4.87 -9.33
C PHE A 16 -12.30 -4.89 -10.86
N THR A 17 -11.41 -4.12 -11.45
CA THR A 17 -11.19 -4.10 -12.91
C THR A 17 -9.71 -4.31 -13.21
N ASP A 18 -9.46 -4.99 -14.34
CA ASP A 18 -8.12 -5.31 -14.85
C ASP A 18 -7.24 -6.09 -13.83
N ARG A 19 -5.94 -5.94 -13.90
CA ARG A 19 -4.93 -6.63 -13.06
C ARG A 19 -4.83 -8.14 -13.33
N ILE A 20 -5.21 -8.57 -14.52
CA ILE A 20 -5.23 -10.00 -14.88
C ILE A 20 -3.82 -10.58 -14.82
N GLU A 21 -2.86 -9.90 -15.44
CA GLU A 21 -1.48 -10.37 -15.51
C GLU A 21 -0.80 -10.34 -14.14
N GLU A 22 -1.00 -9.26 -13.37
CA GLU A 22 -0.45 -9.16 -12.02
C GLU A 22 -1.05 -10.21 -11.08
N THR A 23 -2.38 -10.43 -11.17
CA THR A 23 -3.07 -11.47 -10.38
C THR A 23 -2.51 -12.84 -10.70
N LYS A 24 -2.40 -13.19 -12.00
CA LYS A 24 -1.85 -14.45 -12.47
C LYS A 24 -0.39 -14.65 -12.02
N ARG A 25 0.44 -13.60 -12.14
CA ARG A 25 1.85 -13.66 -11.74
C ARG A 25 2.00 -13.89 -10.24
N ILE A 26 1.34 -13.08 -9.41
CA ILE A 26 1.43 -13.21 -7.95
C ILE A 26 0.87 -14.57 -7.48
N LYS A 27 -0.22 -15.04 -8.09
CA LYS A 27 -0.77 -16.38 -7.80
C LYS A 27 0.25 -17.48 -8.08
N LEU A 28 0.89 -17.42 -9.25
CA LEU A 28 1.95 -18.38 -9.63
C LEU A 28 3.12 -18.35 -8.64
N ASP A 29 3.54 -17.16 -8.20
CA ASP A 29 4.62 -17.00 -7.22
C ASP A 29 4.24 -17.61 -5.86
N PHE A 30 3.02 -17.39 -5.39
CA PHE A 30 2.51 -17.98 -4.16
C PHE A 30 2.44 -19.51 -4.22
N GLU A 31 1.94 -20.05 -5.31
CA GLU A 31 1.85 -21.49 -5.56
C GLU A 31 3.23 -22.16 -5.64
N ASN A 32 4.28 -21.42 -6.01
CA ASN A 32 5.65 -21.93 -6.13
C ASN A 32 6.58 -21.51 -4.97
N GLY A 33 6.04 -20.87 -3.92
CA GLY A 33 6.82 -20.48 -2.74
C GLY A 33 7.82 -19.36 -2.99
N VAL A 34 7.59 -18.53 -4.01
CA VAL A 34 8.42 -17.37 -4.34
C VAL A 34 8.04 -16.20 -3.45
N ASN A 35 9.03 -15.53 -2.84
CA ASN A 35 8.79 -14.29 -2.13
C ASN A 35 8.48 -13.16 -3.11
N VAL A 36 7.47 -12.35 -2.79
CA VAL A 36 7.00 -11.24 -3.63
C VAL A 36 7.17 -9.91 -2.91
N ILE A 37 7.66 -8.90 -3.61
CA ILE A 37 7.71 -7.52 -3.15
C ILE A 37 6.89 -6.67 -4.12
N LEU A 38 5.71 -6.20 -3.67
CA LEU A 38 4.82 -5.37 -4.48
C LEU A 38 4.97 -3.90 -4.10
N ILE A 39 5.47 -3.11 -5.03
CA ILE A 39 5.74 -1.68 -4.83
C ILE A 39 4.81 -0.85 -5.72
N ALA A 40 4.10 0.09 -5.10
CA ALA A 40 3.32 1.11 -5.81
C ALA A 40 3.02 2.30 -4.91
N PRO A 41 2.78 3.47 -5.46
CA PRO A 41 2.24 4.61 -4.72
C PRO A 41 0.92 4.29 -4.02
N ARG A 42 0.50 5.17 -3.11
CA ARG A 42 -0.83 5.11 -2.50
C ARG A 42 -1.93 5.12 -3.58
N ARG A 43 -3.11 4.58 -3.26
CA ARG A 43 -4.32 4.65 -4.11
C ARG A 43 -4.25 3.87 -5.43
N MET A 44 -3.23 3.02 -5.62
CA MET A 44 -3.05 2.16 -6.81
C MET A 44 -3.73 0.80 -6.70
N GLY A 45 -4.31 0.47 -5.55
CA GLY A 45 -5.05 -0.78 -5.37
C GLY A 45 -4.22 -2.01 -4.96
N LYS A 46 -3.02 -1.83 -4.34
CA LYS A 46 -2.16 -2.95 -3.85
C LYS A 46 -2.92 -3.96 -2.99
N THR A 47 -3.53 -3.46 -1.90
CA THR A 47 -4.29 -4.29 -0.97
C THR A 47 -5.44 -5.00 -1.65
N SER A 48 -6.12 -4.33 -2.60
CA SER A 48 -7.20 -4.93 -3.40
C SER A 48 -6.68 -6.07 -4.29
N LEU A 49 -5.53 -5.88 -4.94
CA LEU A 49 -4.88 -6.89 -5.76
C LEU A 49 -4.51 -8.12 -4.93
N ILE A 50 -3.84 -7.94 -3.80
CA ILE A 50 -3.46 -9.07 -2.93
C ILE A 50 -4.70 -9.81 -2.43
N LYS A 51 -5.75 -9.10 -1.98
CA LYS A 51 -7.01 -9.74 -1.58
C LYS A 51 -7.69 -10.49 -2.72
N LYS A 52 -7.63 -9.97 -3.95
CA LYS A 52 -8.10 -10.66 -5.15
C LYS A 52 -7.34 -11.96 -5.38
N VAL A 53 -6.01 -11.92 -5.36
CA VAL A 53 -5.16 -13.11 -5.48
C VAL A 53 -5.52 -14.15 -4.41
N ILE A 54 -5.63 -13.73 -3.14
CA ILE A 54 -6.01 -14.60 -2.02
C ILE A 54 -7.35 -15.29 -2.30
N SER A 55 -8.34 -14.54 -2.83
CA SER A 55 -9.68 -15.09 -3.12
C SER A 55 -9.72 -16.07 -4.30
N GLU A 56 -8.69 -16.11 -5.14
CA GLU A 56 -8.60 -17.00 -6.31
C GLU A 56 -7.72 -18.24 -6.07
N ILE A 57 -7.08 -18.34 -4.90
CA ILE A 57 -6.31 -19.52 -4.54
C ILE A 57 -7.27 -20.58 -3.98
N ASP A 58 -7.33 -21.69 -4.67
CA ASP A 58 -8.15 -22.86 -4.30
C ASP A 58 -7.24 -24.10 -4.06
N ASP A 59 -6.21 -23.92 -3.22
CA ASP A 59 -5.31 -25.00 -2.80
C ASP A 59 -5.43 -25.17 -1.29
N PRO A 60 -6.04 -26.27 -0.79
CA PRO A 60 -6.19 -26.51 0.63
C PRO A 60 -4.85 -26.69 1.37
N MET A 61 -3.78 -27.00 0.64
CA MET A 61 -2.42 -27.14 1.18
C MET A 61 -1.64 -25.81 1.20
N LEU A 62 -2.20 -24.73 0.64
CA LEU A 62 -1.63 -23.39 0.65
C LEU A 62 -2.48 -22.45 1.49
N LYS A 63 -2.04 -22.14 2.70
CA LYS A 63 -2.72 -21.19 3.57
C LYS A 63 -2.10 -19.80 3.45
N ILE A 64 -2.95 -18.79 3.38
CA ILE A 64 -2.52 -17.41 3.28
C ILE A 64 -2.79 -16.69 4.59
N VAL A 65 -1.78 -16.04 5.12
CA VAL A 65 -1.85 -15.20 6.31
C VAL A 65 -1.69 -13.75 5.88
N TYR A 66 -2.65 -12.89 6.21
CA TYR A 66 -2.61 -11.47 5.91
C TYR A 66 -2.49 -10.66 7.20
N MET A 67 -1.52 -9.76 7.26
CA MET A 67 -1.35 -8.81 8.35
C MET A 67 -1.00 -7.41 7.84
N ASP A 68 -1.49 -6.40 8.56
CA ASP A 68 -1.15 -5.00 8.36
C ASP A 68 -0.34 -4.54 9.59
N ILE A 69 0.80 -3.91 9.34
CA ILE A 69 1.69 -3.43 10.40
C ILE A 69 1.76 -1.91 10.50
N TYR A 70 0.80 -1.20 9.91
CA TYR A 70 0.76 0.26 9.88
C TYR A 70 0.83 0.90 11.27
N ASP A 71 0.16 0.32 12.26
CA ASP A 71 0.09 0.82 13.64
C ASP A 71 1.20 0.27 14.56
N CYS A 72 2.05 -0.63 14.07
CA CYS A 72 3.21 -1.10 14.83
C CYS A 72 4.24 0.02 14.99
N ARG A 73 4.57 0.36 16.24
CA ARG A 73 5.52 1.42 16.59
C ARG A 73 6.86 0.90 17.06
N SER A 74 6.93 -0.39 17.38
CA SER A 74 8.10 -1.05 17.93
C SER A 74 8.26 -2.46 17.39
N GLU A 75 9.45 -3.06 17.61
CA GLU A 75 9.67 -4.47 17.32
C GLU A 75 8.74 -5.39 18.14
N TYR A 76 8.34 -4.96 19.35
CA TYR A 76 7.42 -5.73 20.20
C TYR A 76 6.02 -5.77 19.61
N ASP A 77 5.51 -4.63 19.14
CA ASP A 77 4.21 -4.57 18.49
C ASP A 77 4.20 -5.49 17.26
N PHE A 78 5.29 -5.45 16.49
CA PHE A 78 5.45 -6.31 15.34
C PHE A 78 5.46 -7.79 15.70
N TYR A 79 6.27 -8.24 16.68
CA TYR A 79 6.33 -9.64 17.07
C TYR A 79 5.01 -10.15 17.65
N ASN A 80 4.33 -9.35 18.47
CA ASN A 80 3.02 -9.68 18.99
C ASN A 80 2.00 -9.86 17.87
N ARG A 81 1.90 -8.86 16.97
CA ARG A 81 1.01 -8.90 15.81
C ARG A 81 1.31 -10.09 14.90
N PHE A 82 2.59 -10.32 14.61
CA PHE A 82 3.02 -11.43 13.77
C PHE A 82 2.61 -12.78 14.37
N ALA A 83 2.94 -13.05 15.62
CA ALA A 83 2.59 -14.29 16.28
C ALA A 83 1.06 -14.50 16.36
N GLU A 84 0.32 -13.46 16.77
CA GLU A 84 -1.14 -13.49 16.87
C GLU A 84 -1.80 -13.81 15.52
N THR A 85 -1.36 -13.12 14.45
CA THR A 85 -1.95 -13.29 13.12
C THR A 85 -1.66 -14.67 12.55
N ILE A 86 -0.42 -15.16 12.68
CA ILE A 86 -0.04 -16.52 12.27
C ILE A 86 -0.93 -17.57 12.97
N MET A 87 -1.11 -17.45 14.27
CA MET A 87 -1.90 -18.41 15.03
C MET A 87 -3.39 -18.37 14.68
N LYS A 88 -3.97 -17.17 14.55
CA LYS A 88 -5.38 -17.03 14.16
C LYS A 88 -5.67 -17.61 12.78
N SER A 89 -4.77 -17.44 11.84
CA SER A 89 -4.95 -17.87 10.45
C SER A 89 -4.73 -19.38 10.25
N THR A 90 -4.03 -20.04 11.18
CA THR A 90 -3.67 -21.47 11.05
C THR A 90 -4.48 -22.38 11.97
N GLY A 91 -5.28 -21.83 12.89
CA GLY A 91 -6.11 -22.57 13.83
C GLY A 91 -7.55 -22.82 13.33
N ASN A 92 -8.09 -24.00 13.57
CA ASN A 92 -9.49 -24.35 13.28
C ASN A 92 -10.35 -24.17 14.55
N HIS A 93 -11.38 -23.31 14.56
CA HIS A 93 -12.37 -23.02 15.62
C HIS A 93 -11.89 -22.32 16.92
N LEU A 94 -12.52 -21.17 17.21
CA LEU A 94 -12.02 -20.09 18.09
C LEU A 94 -11.91 -20.40 19.61
N GLU A 95 -12.68 -21.26 20.20
CA GLU A 95 -12.66 -21.47 21.66
C GLU A 95 -11.87 -22.72 22.12
N GLN A 96 -11.94 -23.80 21.41
CA GLN A 96 -11.13 -25.00 21.63
C GLN A 96 -9.66 -24.79 21.21
N VAL A 97 -9.43 -23.80 20.37
CA VAL A 97 -8.17 -23.41 19.72
C VAL A 97 -7.23 -22.72 20.71
N MET A 98 -7.71 -21.87 21.61
CA MET A 98 -6.85 -21.14 22.55
C MET A 98 -6.07 -22.07 23.48
N GLU A 99 -6.72 -23.10 24.00
CA GLU A 99 -6.05 -24.06 24.87
C GLU A 99 -5.17 -25.02 24.06
N ASN A 100 -5.62 -25.42 22.89
CA ASN A 100 -4.84 -26.23 21.97
C ASN A 100 -3.66 -25.44 21.36
N ILE A 101 -3.82 -24.15 21.05
CA ILE A 101 -2.74 -23.26 20.60
C ILE A 101 -1.72 -23.08 21.73
N LYS A 102 -2.12 -22.83 22.96
CA LYS A 102 -1.19 -22.75 24.09
C LYS A 102 -0.41 -24.03 24.25
N ARG A 103 -1.07 -25.20 24.25
CA ARG A 103 -0.42 -26.52 24.33
C ARG A 103 0.48 -26.80 23.13
N PHE A 104 0.03 -26.40 21.91
CA PHE A 104 0.78 -26.54 20.68
C PHE A 104 2.04 -25.67 20.71
N LEU A 105 1.91 -24.39 21.10
CA LEU A 105 3.03 -23.47 21.19
C LEU A 105 4.04 -23.84 22.28
N VAL A 106 3.58 -24.28 23.45
CA VAL A 106 4.47 -24.81 24.48
C VAL A 106 5.24 -26.03 23.96
N ARG A 107 4.62 -26.84 23.10
CA ARG A 107 5.28 -28.01 22.50
C ARG A 107 6.33 -27.60 21.43
N ILE A 108 6.00 -26.65 20.55
CA ILE A 108 6.88 -26.24 19.43
C ILE A 108 7.83 -25.09 19.75
N SER A 109 7.49 -24.31 20.77
CA SER A 109 8.24 -23.13 21.20
C SER A 109 8.13 -22.92 22.72
N PRO A 110 8.78 -23.76 23.52
CA PRO A 110 8.61 -23.77 24.99
C PRO A 110 9.09 -22.48 25.68
N LYS A 111 9.77 -21.59 24.95
CA LYS A 111 10.25 -20.29 25.47
C LYS A 111 9.26 -19.15 25.28
N ILE A 112 8.09 -19.39 24.68
CA ILE A 112 7.05 -18.37 24.54
C ILE A 112 6.11 -18.47 25.72
N SER A 113 6.07 -17.46 26.57
CA SER A 113 5.10 -17.35 27.66
C SER A 113 3.92 -16.47 27.27
N PHE A 114 2.74 -16.79 27.80
CA PHE A 114 1.49 -16.10 27.51
C PHE A 114 0.91 -15.52 28.79
N SER A 115 0.63 -14.22 28.79
CA SER A 115 -0.15 -13.57 29.84
C SER A 115 -1.50 -13.15 29.27
N PRO A 116 -2.62 -13.69 29.72
CA PRO A 116 -3.92 -13.16 29.35
C PRO A 116 -4.15 -11.83 30.06
N GLU A 117 -4.32 -10.75 29.31
CA GLU A 117 -4.84 -9.51 29.88
C GLU A 117 -6.35 -9.64 30.13
N PRO A 118 -6.86 -9.27 31.36
CA PRO A 118 -8.23 -9.56 31.77
C PRO A 118 -9.32 -8.68 31.14
N ASN A 119 -9.01 -7.66 30.35
CA ASN A 119 -9.94 -6.56 30.05
C ASN A 119 -10.08 -6.12 28.59
N SER A 120 -10.02 -6.99 27.61
CA SER A 120 -10.46 -6.62 26.27
C SER A 120 -11.33 -7.67 25.64
N GLU A 121 -12.60 -7.33 25.45
CA GLU A 121 -13.50 -8.07 24.57
C GLU A 121 -12.86 -8.18 23.18
N PHE A 122 -12.50 -9.41 22.77
CA PHE A 122 -12.02 -9.79 21.45
C PHE A 122 -10.60 -9.41 20.97
N SER A 123 -9.70 -8.94 21.79
CA SER A 123 -8.28 -8.96 21.42
C SER A 123 -7.52 -9.97 22.26
N VAL A 124 -7.18 -11.12 21.68
CA VAL A 124 -6.22 -12.04 22.25
C VAL A 124 -4.84 -11.46 22.01
N SER A 125 -4.47 -10.50 22.83
CA SER A 125 -3.07 -10.11 22.95
C SER A 125 -2.34 -11.29 23.57
N LEU A 126 -1.32 -11.80 22.90
CA LEU A 126 -0.51 -12.91 23.44
C LEU A 126 0.32 -12.45 24.63
N GLY A 127 0.28 -11.17 24.98
CA GLY A 127 0.99 -10.60 26.12
C GLY A 127 2.47 -10.99 26.17
N ILE A 128 3.12 -11.06 25.02
CA ILE A 128 4.56 -11.34 24.95
C ILE A 128 5.27 -10.17 25.61
N THR A 129 5.89 -10.43 26.76
CA THR A 129 6.62 -9.39 27.49
C THR A 129 8.09 -9.35 27.08
N PRO A 130 8.77 -8.19 27.19
CA PRO A 130 10.17 -8.04 26.80
C PRO A 130 11.14 -8.98 27.49
N LYS A 131 10.78 -9.57 28.62
CA LYS A 131 11.65 -10.43 29.43
C LYS A 131 11.62 -11.91 29.04
N ASP A 132 10.56 -12.36 28.33
CA ASP A 132 10.24 -13.80 28.21
C ASP A 132 10.15 -14.26 26.75
N TYR A 133 10.65 -13.49 25.76
CA TYR A 133 10.54 -13.86 24.37
C TYR A 133 11.89 -14.02 23.69
N SER A 134 11.97 -14.99 22.80
CA SER A 134 13.04 -15.13 21.81
C SER A 134 12.50 -14.68 20.45
N PRO A 135 13.01 -13.59 19.87
CA PRO A 135 12.59 -13.15 18.55
C PRO A 135 12.65 -14.25 17.49
N GLU A 136 13.70 -15.08 17.54
CA GLU A 136 13.89 -16.18 16.60
C GLU A 136 12.79 -17.24 16.72
N GLU A 137 12.31 -17.54 17.93
CA GLU A 137 11.23 -18.48 18.16
C GLU A 137 9.91 -17.99 17.54
N ILE A 138 9.61 -16.68 17.73
CA ILE A 138 8.42 -16.05 17.15
C ILE A 138 8.52 -16.03 15.61
N LEU A 139 9.66 -15.64 15.08
CA LEU A 139 9.85 -15.55 13.64
C LEU A 139 9.84 -16.93 12.95
N ASN A 140 10.18 -18.01 13.68
CA ASN A 140 10.09 -19.38 13.20
C ASN A 140 8.70 -20.02 13.36
N LEU A 141 7.74 -19.37 14.03
CA LEU A 141 6.39 -19.92 14.21
C LEU A 141 5.74 -20.39 12.91
N PRO A 142 5.68 -19.57 11.82
CA PRO A 142 5.02 -20.02 10.61
C PRO A 142 5.66 -21.26 10.00
N GLU A 143 6.97 -21.39 9.99
CA GLU A 143 7.67 -22.56 9.45
C GLU A 143 7.39 -23.83 10.29
N ARG A 144 7.37 -23.70 11.63
CA ARG A 144 7.04 -24.81 12.53
C ARG A 144 5.59 -25.26 12.35
N ILE A 145 4.65 -24.32 12.25
CA ILE A 145 3.24 -24.62 12.02
C ILE A 145 3.04 -25.27 10.64
N ALA A 146 3.68 -24.73 9.61
CA ALA A 146 3.61 -25.27 8.26
C ALA A 146 4.08 -26.74 8.23
N LYS A 147 5.22 -27.05 8.85
CA LYS A 147 5.75 -28.43 8.97
C LYS A 147 4.85 -29.34 9.75
N GLU A 148 4.33 -28.90 10.89
CA GLU A 148 3.46 -29.73 11.74
C GLU A 148 2.13 -30.04 11.06
N GLN A 149 1.56 -29.10 10.32
CA GLN A 149 0.29 -29.30 9.61
C GLN A 149 0.48 -29.89 8.21
N GLY A 150 1.70 -30.03 7.71
CA GLY A 150 1.99 -30.49 6.37
C GLY A 150 1.49 -29.56 5.28
N VAL A 151 1.44 -28.22 5.53
CA VAL A 151 0.94 -27.20 4.60
C VAL A 151 2.05 -26.23 4.22
N ARG A 152 1.82 -25.45 3.19
CA ARG A 152 2.63 -24.27 2.86
C ARG A 152 1.90 -22.99 3.32
N LEU A 153 2.66 -21.99 3.72
CA LEU A 153 2.13 -20.69 4.12
C LEU A 153 2.67 -19.58 3.22
N VAL A 154 1.80 -18.62 2.89
CA VAL A 154 2.22 -17.33 2.37
C VAL A 154 1.87 -16.26 3.40
N VAL A 155 2.87 -15.55 3.89
CA VAL A 155 2.68 -14.47 4.87
C VAL A 155 2.71 -13.14 4.13
N CYS A 156 1.54 -12.53 3.96
CA CYS A 156 1.35 -11.22 3.32
C CYS A 156 1.40 -10.12 4.38
N ILE A 157 2.38 -9.22 4.26
CA ILE A 157 2.59 -8.11 5.21
C ILE A 157 2.39 -6.79 4.50
N ASP A 158 1.27 -6.11 4.83
CA ASP A 158 0.95 -4.76 4.34
C ASP A 158 1.71 -3.70 5.14
N GLU A 159 2.02 -2.57 4.48
CA GLU A 159 2.77 -1.43 5.01
C GLU A 159 4.15 -1.82 5.58
N PHE A 160 4.83 -2.78 4.92
CA PHE A 160 6.10 -3.35 5.37
C PHE A 160 7.21 -2.31 5.59
N GLN A 161 7.17 -1.17 4.91
CA GLN A 161 8.12 -0.09 5.14
C GLN A 161 8.09 0.45 6.58
N GLN A 162 7.03 0.17 7.36
CA GLN A 162 6.93 0.57 8.76
C GLN A 162 8.10 0.04 9.61
N ILE A 163 8.65 -1.12 9.24
CA ILE A 163 9.87 -1.67 9.88
C ILE A 163 11.06 -0.70 9.77
N GLY A 164 11.11 0.09 8.70
CA GLY A 164 12.14 1.13 8.49
C GLY A 164 12.06 2.29 9.47
N GLU A 165 10.93 2.49 10.13
CA GLU A 165 10.68 3.58 11.08
C GLU A 165 10.95 3.18 12.55
N PHE A 166 11.24 1.91 12.84
CA PHE A 166 11.57 1.45 14.19
C PHE A 166 12.94 1.97 14.64
N THR A 167 13.11 2.20 15.93
CA THR A 167 14.31 2.79 16.52
C THR A 167 15.60 2.04 16.13
N ASP A 168 15.55 0.72 16.07
CA ASP A 168 16.70 -0.13 15.64
C ASP A 168 16.35 -0.92 14.37
N SER A 169 15.87 -0.19 13.38
CA SER A 169 15.38 -0.69 12.10
C SER A 169 16.35 -1.66 11.41
N LEU A 170 17.65 -1.38 11.41
CA LEU A 170 18.63 -2.23 10.73
C LEU A 170 18.83 -3.56 11.45
N THR A 171 18.84 -3.58 12.77
CA THR A 171 18.99 -4.81 13.56
C THR A 171 17.79 -5.71 13.40
N ILE A 172 16.57 -5.15 13.46
CA ILE A 172 15.38 -5.96 13.23
C ILE A 172 15.35 -6.53 11.81
N GLN A 173 15.67 -5.75 10.78
CA GLN A 173 15.73 -6.23 9.41
C GLN A 173 16.75 -7.38 9.24
N LYS A 174 17.94 -7.28 9.87
CA LYS A 174 18.93 -8.37 9.86
C LYS A 174 18.37 -9.63 10.52
N ARG A 175 17.66 -9.49 11.63
CA ARG A 175 17.05 -10.62 12.36
C ARG A 175 15.96 -11.29 11.54
N LEU A 176 15.02 -10.50 10.98
CA LEU A 176 13.99 -11.01 10.10
C LEU A 176 14.57 -11.77 8.91
N ARG A 177 15.51 -11.14 8.20
CA ARG A 177 16.20 -11.75 7.05
C ARG A 177 16.93 -13.01 7.45
N GLY A 178 17.66 -12.98 8.57
CA GLY A 178 18.45 -14.11 9.07
C GLY A 178 17.61 -15.35 9.35
N VAL A 179 16.36 -15.18 9.83
CA VAL A 179 15.44 -16.29 10.09
C VAL A 179 14.69 -16.68 8.81
N TRP A 180 14.03 -15.76 8.16
CA TRP A 180 13.08 -16.04 7.08
C TRP A 180 13.73 -16.63 5.81
N GLN A 181 14.99 -16.31 5.53
CA GLN A 181 15.70 -16.89 4.39
C GLN A 181 15.90 -18.41 4.48
N HIS A 182 15.72 -19.01 5.66
CA HIS A 182 15.88 -20.44 5.90
C HIS A 182 14.53 -21.20 5.88
N HIS A 183 13.41 -20.49 5.76
CA HIS A 183 12.10 -21.11 5.65
C HIS A 183 11.94 -21.84 4.32
N GLN A 184 11.40 -23.06 4.37
CA GLN A 184 11.20 -23.91 3.19
C GLN A 184 9.71 -24.10 2.87
N ASN A 185 8.85 -23.97 3.89
CA ASN A 185 7.40 -24.13 3.77
C ASN A 185 6.65 -22.79 3.87
N VAL A 186 7.39 -21.70 3.99
CA VAL A 186 6.82 -20.34 4.11
C VAL A 186 7.43 -19.42 3.09
N SER A 187 6.60 -18.73 2.33
CA SER A 187 6.99 -17.60 1.50
C SER A 187 6.35 -16.30 2.00
N TYR A 188 6.88 -15.18 1.56
CA TYR A 188 6.52 -13.87 2.05
C TYR A 188 6.07 -12.96 0.90
N CYS A 189 5.02 -12.18 1.14
CA CYS A 189 4.59 -11.13 0.25
C CYS A 189 4.63 -9.79 0.99
N PHE A 190 5.57 -8.92 0.63
CA PHE A 190 5.72 -7.61 1.23
C PHE A 190 5.15 -6.54 0.32
N PHE A 191 4.35 -5.66 0.86
CA PHE A 191 3.86 -4.53 0.10
C PHE A 191 3.64 -3.33 1.00
N GLY A 192 3.65 -2.14 0.38
CA GLY A 192 3.54 -0.90 1.12
C GLY A 192 3.35 0.30 0.21
N SER A 193 2.94 1.40 0.81
CA SER A 193 2.55 2.61 0.10
C SER A 193 3.70 3.60 -0.12
N LYS A 194 4.73 3.59 0.74
CA LYS A 194 5.88 4.50 0.64
C LYS A 194 6.94 3.92 -0.29
N LYS A 195 6.77 4.16 -1.61
CA LYS A 195 7.60 3.60 -2.68
C LYS A 195 9.11 3.72 -2.37
N HIS A 196 9.58 4.92 -2.02
CA HIS A 196 10.99 5.18 -1.78
C HIS A 196 11.57 4.38 -0.57
N LEU A 197 10.76 4.14 0.48
CA LEU A 197 11.20 3.32 1.62
C LEU A 197 11.23 1.84 1.25
N MET A 198 10.23 1.35 0.50
CA MET A 198 10.24 -0.03 -0.01
C MET A 198 11.44 -0.28 -0.92
N GLU A 199 11.71 0.64 -1.86
CA GLU A 199 12.89 0.55 -2.73
C GLU A 199 14.20 0.57 -1.93
N ASN A 200 14.31 1.40 -0.90
CA ASN A 200 15.48 1.41 -0.02
C ASN A 200 15.69 0.06 0.68
N ILE A 201 14.63 -0.53 1.25
CA ILE A 201 14.69 -1.82 1.96
C ILE A 201 15.11 -2.96 1.02
N PHE A 202 14.54 -3.03 -0.21
CA PHE A 202 14.68 -4.20 -1.08
C PHE A 202 15.67 -4.04 -2.25
N GLN A 203 15.99 -2.81 -2.68
CA GLN A 203 16.90 -2.56 -3.80
C GLN A 203 18.30 -2.10 -3.37
N SER A 204 18.45 -1.56 -2.16
CA SER A 204 19.74 -1.11 -1.70
C SER A 204 20.63 -2.29 -1.30
N ARG A 205 21.82 -2.42 -1.94
CA ARG A 205 22.79 -3.48 -1.64
C ARG A 205 23.28 -3.48 -0.18
N ARG A 206 23.08 -2.38 0.55
CA ARG A 206 23.50 -2.26 1.96
C ARG A 206 22.42 -2.76 2.92
N MET A 207 21.22 -3.01 2.44
CA MET A 207 20.07 -3.40 3.27
C MET A 207 19.92 -4.92 3.33
N PRO A 208 19.50 -5.47 4.48
CA PRO A 208 19.39 -6.91 4.69
C PRO A 208 18.46 -7.61 3.68
N PHE A 209 17.37 -6.97 3.28
CA PHE A 209 16.38 -7.55 2.35
C PHE A 209 16.75 -7.40 0.86
N TYR A 210 17.97 -6.94 0.54
CA TYR A 210 18.41 -6.88 -0.85
C TYR A 210 18.21 -8.22 -1.56
N GLN A 211 17.50 -8.22 -2.68
CA GLN A 211 17.18 -9.41 -3.49
C GLN A 211 16.50 -10.56 -2.71
N PHE A 212 15.59 -10.25 -1.79
CA PHE A 212 14.89 -11.27 -1.00
C PHE A 212 13.77 -11.99 -1.78
N GLY A 213 13.26 -11.43 -2.84
CA GLY A 213 12.19 -12.00 -3.65
C GLY A 213 12.00 -11.29 -4.98
N GLU A 214 10.98 -11.68 -5.71
CA GLU A 214 10.59 -11.04 -6.95
C GLU A 214 9.97 -9.68 -6.69
N MET A 215 10.43 -8.67 -7.43
CA MET A 215 9.98 -7.31 -7.27
C MET A 215 9.01 -6.91 -8.39
N LEU A 216 7.79 -6.60 -8.00
CA LEU A 216 6.71 -6.19 -8.89
C LEU A 216 6.38 -4.71 -8.66
N HIS A 217 6.51 -3.91 -9.71
CA HIS A 217 6.09 -2.50 -9.70
C HIS A 217 4.70 -2.39 -10.30
N LEU A 218 3.71 -2.08 -9.48
CA LEU A 218 2.34 -1.92 -9.93
C LEU A 218 2.17 -0.59 -10.66
N LYS A 219 1.82 -0.66 -11.93
CA LYS A 219 1.55 0.51 -12.78
C LYS A 219 0.09 0.95 -12.64
N CYS A 220 -0.25 2.15 -13.13
CA CYS A 220 -1.64 2.56 -13.30
C CYS A 220 -2.38 1.60 -14.24
N ILE A 221 -3.65 1.36 -13.97
CA ILE A 221 -4.53 0.65 -14.91
C ILE A 221 -4.72 1.55 -16.14
N PRO A 222 -4.45 1.06 -17.36
CA PRO A 222 -4.65 1.84 -18.58
C PRO A 222 -6.10 2.32 -18.77
N THR A 223 -6.27 3.47 -19.41
CA THR A 223 -7.59 4.07 -19.67
C THR A 223 -8.53 3.14 -20.44
N GLU A 224 -7.98 2.31 -21.32
CA GLU A 224 -8.74 1.34 -22.13
C GLU A 224 -9.50 0.29 -21.30
N TYR A 225 -9.04 -0.02 -20.09
CA TYR A 225 -9.76 -0.91 -19.15
C TYR A 225 -10.74 -0.14 -18.26
N TRP A 226 -10.42 1.12 -17.95
CA TRP A 226 -11.30 1.96 -17.15
C TRP A 226 -12.56 2.39 -17.90
N VAL A 227 -12.44 2.77 -19.18
CA VAL A 227 -13.57 3.32 -19.96
C VAL A 227 -14.74 2.36 -20.00
N PRO A 228 -14.60 1.08 -20.42
CA PRO A 228 -15.71 0.13 -20.41
C PRO A 228 -16.26 -0.12 -19.00
N PHE A 229 -15.40 -0.16 -17.98
CA PHE A 229 -15.81 -0.32 -16.60
C PHE A 229 -16.69 0.85 -16.14
N ILE A 230 -16.29 2.10 -16.38
CA ILE A 230 -17.06 3.29 -16.01
C ILE A 230 -18.40 3.30 -16.76
N CYS A 231 -18.41 3.11 -18.08
CA CYS A 231 -19.62 3.10 -18.89
C CYS A 231 -20.62 2.04 -18.39
N SER A 232 -20.18 0.83 -18.13
CA SER A 232 -21.05 -0.24 -17.61
C SER A 232 -21.66 0.08 -16.25
N ARG A 233 -20.93 0.84 -15.41
CA ARG A 233 -21.45 1.28 -14.10
C ARG A 233 -22.53 2.34 -14.24
N PHE A 234 -22.34 3.32 -15.10
CA PHE A 234 -23.36 4.34 -15.39
C PHE A 234 -24.63 3.69 -15.93
N GLU A 235 -24.51 2.79 -16.91
CA GLU A 235 -25.62 2.06 -17.49
C GLU A 235 -26.41 1.26 -16.44
N LYS A 236 -25.71 0.54 -15.57
CA LYS A 236 -26.33 -0.24 -14.47
C LYS A 236 -27.18 0.62 -13.53
N TYR A 237 -26.86 1.90 -13.40
CA TYR A 237 -27.59 2.86 -12.57
C TYR A 237 -28.57 3.72 -13.39
N GLY A 238 -28.87 3.32 -14.65
CA GLY A 238 -29.84 4.00 -15.53
C GLY A 238 -29.36 5.36 -16.03
N LYS A 239 -28.04 5.61 -16.01
CA LYS A 239 -27.44 6.85 -16.49
C LYS A 239 -26.52 6.57 -17.68
N LYS A 240 -26.21 7.59 -18.47
CA LYS A 240 -25.33 7.49 -19.62
C LYS A 240 -24.09 8.35 -19.45
N ILE A 241 -22.96 7.82 -19.88
CA ILE A 241 -21.69 8.54 -20.02
C ILE A 241 -21.07 8.15 -21.36
N THR A 242 -20.51 9.10 -22.09
CA THR A 242 -19.75 8.80 -23.31
C THR A 242 -18.35 8.27 -22.96
N GLU A 243 -17.77 7.52 -23.90
CA GLU A 243 -16.36 7.06 -23.76
C GLU A 243 -15.41 8.23 -23.61
N GLU A 244 -15.70 9.37 -24.22
CA GLU A 244 -14.92 10.59 -24.10
C GLU A 244 -14.89 11.11 -22.66
N TYR A 245 -16.05 11.28 -22.01
CA TYR A 245 -16.10 11.70 -20.62
C TYR A 245 -15.49 10.65 -19.67
N ALA A 246 -15.72 9.36 -19.91
CA ALA A 246 -15.09 8.30 -19.15
C ALA A 246 -13.56 8.34 -19.29
N GLY A 247 -13.05 8.61 -20.50
CA GLY A 247 -11.62 8.82 -20.76
C GLY A 247 -11.08 10.08 -20.06
N ARG A 248 -11.80 11.19 -20.07
CA ARG A 248 -11.42 12.42 -19.35
C ARG A 248 -11.32 12.20 -17.84
N ILE A 249 -12.26 11.44 -17.24
CA ILE A 249 -12.18 11.06 -15.82
C ILE A 249 -10.81 10.42 -15.53
N CYS A 250 -10.40 9.45 -16.36
CA CYS A 250 -9.13 8.75 -16.19
C CYS A 250 -7.91 9.67 -16.36
N GLN A 251 -7.91 10.49 -17.40
CA GLN A 251 -6.80 11.37 -17.75
C GLN A 251 -6.55 12.45 -16.70
N VAL A 252 -7.61 13.10 -16.22
CA VAL A 252 -7.52 14.20 -15.25
C VAL A 252 -6.87 13.72 -13.95
N VAL A 253 -7.19 12.51 -13.49
CA VAL A 253 -6.59 11.94 -12.28
C VAL A 253 -5.40 11.00 -12.58
N LYS A 254 -4.83 11.03 -13.80
CA LYS A 254 -3.67 10.25 -14.23
C LYS A 254 -3.80 8.74 -13.93
N ASN A 255 -5.00 8.18 -14.11
CA ASN A 255 -5.31 6.77 -13.88
C ASN A 255 -5.05 6.25 -12.44
N TYR A 256 -4.97 7.11 -11.43
CA TYR A 256 -4.89 6.66 -10.04
C TYR A 256 -6.21 5.99 -9.64
N SER A 257 -6.16 4.67 -9.42
CA SER A 257 -7.35 3.81 -9.33
C SER A 257 -8.42 4.31 -8.34
N SER A 258 -8.01 4.77 -7.15
CA SER A 258 -8.96 5.31 -6.16
C SER A 258 -9.60 6.61 -6.63
N TYR A 259 -8.84 7.48 -7.31
CA TYR A 259 -9.35 8.75 -7.81
C TYR A 259 -10.22 8.60 -9.06
N VAL A 260 -9.91 7.62 -9.94
CA VAL A 260 -10.80 7.30 -11.07
C VAL A 260 -12.17 6.91 -10.54
N GLN A 261 -12.25 6.04 -9.53
CA GLN A 261 -13.51 5.63 -8.94
C GLN A 261 -14.20 6.78 -8.17
N GLN A 262 -13.45 7.60 -7.44
CA GLN A 262 -14.01 8.74 -6.71
C GLN A 262 -14.57 9.80 -7.65
N LEU A 263 -13.82 10.17 -8.70
CA LEU A 263 -14.28 11.16 -9.68
C LEU A 263 -15.50 10.62 -10.47
N ALA A 264 -15.44 9.35 -10.91
CA ALA A 264 -16.56 8.71 -11.59
C ALA A 264 -17.84 8.70 -10.73
N TRP A 265 -17.69 8.46 -9.41
CA TRP A 265 -18.81 8.55 -8.47
C TRP A 265 -19.33 9.97 -8.37
N ASN A 266 -18.48 10.98 -8.22
CA ASN A 266 -18.90 12.37 -8.10
C ASN A 266 -19.62 12.82 -9.38
N VAL A 267 -19.06 12.54 -10.56
CA VAL A 267 -19.73 12.83 -11.84
C VAL A 267 -21.08 12.11 -11.95
N MET A 268 -21.16 10.84 -11.53
CA MET A 268 -22.41 10.11 -11.52
C MET A 268 -23.44 10.73 -10.58
N ALA A 269 -23.02 11.26 -9.43
CA ALA A 269 -23.94 11.90 -8.46
C ALA A 269 -24.58 13.16 -9.04
N GLU A 270 -23.81 13.97 -9.80
CA GLU A 270 -24.30 15.19 -10.45
C GLU A 270 -25.08 14.93 -11.74
N THR A 271 -25.09 13.69 -12.25
CA THR A 271 -25.75 13.33 -13.50
C THR A 271 -27.18 12.87 -13.23
N GLU A 272 -28.18 13.48 -13.88
CA GLU A 272 -29.56 12.96 -13.84
C GLU A 272 -29.74 11.78 -14.82
N LYS A 273 -29.49 11.98 -16.10
CA LYS A 273 -29.69 10.97 -17.17
C LYS A 273 -28.45 10.74 -17.99
N GLU A 274 -27.81 11.82 -18.46
CA GLU A 274 -26.62 11.77 -19.31
C GLU A 274 -25.58 12.81 -18.84
N VAL A 275 -24.31 12.44 -18.86
CA VAL A 275 -23.21 13.31 -18.43
C VAL A 275 -23.09 14.49 -19.38
N SER A 276 -23.12 15.70 -18.84
CA SER A 276 -22.82 16.95 -19.52
C SER A 276 -21.47 17.52 -19.03
N GLU A 277 -20.99 18.57 -19.69
CA GLU A 277 -19.78 19.29 -19.25
C GLU A 277 -19.98 19.85 -17.83
N GLU A 278 -21.16 20.35 -17.51
CA GLU A 278 -21.50 20.87 -16.18
C GLU A 278 -21.42 19.76 -15.12
N CYS A 279 -22.00 18.58 -15.36
CA CYS A 279 -21.90 17.43 -14.46
C CYS A 279 -20.44 17.02 -14.23
N PHE A 280 -19.61 17.04 -15.27
CA PHE A 280 -18.19 16.70 -15.17
C PHE A 280 -17.42 17.72 -14.31
N GLU A 281 -17.61 19.02 -14.56
CA GLU A 281 -16.93 20.09 -13.83
C GLU A 281 -17.36 20.15 -12.35
N GLU A 282 -18.66 19.95 -12.06
CA GLU A 282 -19.15 19.85 -10.67
C GLU A 282 -18.56 18.62 -9.96
N GLY A 283 -18.53 17.46 -10.62
CA GLY A 283 -17.91 16.25 -10.07
C GLY A 283 -16.41 16.44 -9.79
N LEU A 284 -15.70 17.14 -10.66
CA LEU A 284 -14.28 17.48 -10.46
C LEU A 284 -14.11 18.47 -9.31
N ARG A 285 -14.96 19.49 -9.23
CA ARG A 285 -14.95 20.45 -8.12
C ARG A 285 -15.16 19.73 -6.78
N ALA A 286 -16.17 18.85 -6.71
CA ALA A 286 -16.43 18.05 -5.52
C ALA A 286 -15.22 17.18 -5.11
N LEU A 287 -14.49 16.58 -6.07
CA LEU A 287 -13.28 15.82 -5.80
C LEU A 287 -12.20 16.70 -5.14
N LEU A 288 -11.97 17.91 -5.66
CA LEU A 288 -10.97 18.83 -5.12
C LEU A 288 -11.36 19.32 -3.72
N GLU A 289 -12.61 19.69 -3.51
CA GLU A 289 -13.13 20.14 -2.21
C GLU A 289 -13.04 19.04 -1.14
N GLN A 290 -13.43 17.80 -1.47
CA GLN A 290 -13.34 16.65 -0.56
C GLN A 290 -11.91 16.37 -0.08
N ASN A 291 -10.89 16.70 -0.86
CA ASN A 291 -9.49 16.49 -0.53
C ASN A 291 -8.77 17.78 -0.04
N SER A 292 -9.43 18.94 -0.11
CA SER A 292 -8.79 20.25 0.12
C SER A 292 -8.19 20.37 1.52
N SER A 293 -8.91 19.97 2.58
CA SER A 293 -8.40 20.06 3.95
C SER A 293 -7.10 19.27 4.16
N LEU A 294 -7.00 18.08 3.54
CA LEU A 294 -5.76 17.29 3.57
C LEU A 294 -4.62 18.03 2.85
N PHE A 295 -4.90 18.62 1.69
CA PHE A 295 -3.89 19.30 0.89
C PHE A 295 -3.43 20.62 1.52
N ILE A 296 -4.35 21.36 2.16
CA ILE A 296 -4.01 22.54 2.98
C ILE A 296 -3.04 22.11 4.10
N GLN A 297 -3.38 21.08 4.87
CA GLN A 297 -2.52 20.58 5.94
C GLN A 297 -1.12 20.15 5.41
N GLN A 298 -1.05 19.53 4.23
CA GLN A 298 0.23 19.16 3.62
C GLN A 298 1.07 20.37 3.22
N THR A 299 0.44 21.49 2.84
CA THR A 299 1.13 22.71 2.37
C THR A 299 1.47 23.68 3.49
N GLU A 300 0.70 23.73 4.58
CA GLU A 300 0.95 24.64 5.73
C GLU A 300 2.34 24.49 6.35
N GLY A 301 2.88 23.27 6.39
CA GLY A 301 4.21 22.98 6.92
C GLY A 301 5.36 23.15 5.93
N LEU A 302 5.12 23.72 4.71
CA LEU A 302 6.14 23.88 3.69
C LEU A 302 6.76 25.28 3.71
N THR A 303 8.07 25.32 3.48
CA THR A 303 8.80 26.58 3.30
C THR A 303 8.51 27.18 1.91
N THR A 304 8.74 28.48 1.76
CA THR A 304 8.62 29.19 0.47
C THR A 304 9.42 28.48 -0.65
N TYR A 305 10.61 27.97 -0.35
CA TYR A 305 11.44 27.24 -1.33
C TYR A 305 10.80 25.91 -1.73
N GLN A 306 10.17 25.20 -0.81
CA GLN A 306 9.46 23.95 -1.12
C GLN A 306 8.20 24.23 -1.95
N LEU A 307 7.45 25.27 -1.64
CA LEU A 307 6.31 25.73 -2.45
C LEU A 307 6.74 26.14 -3.86
N ASN A 308 7.85 26.88 -3.98
CA ASN A 308 8.42 27.24 -5.28
C ASN A 308 8.82 26.00 -6.10
N PHE A 309 9.37 24.99 -5.44
CA PHE A 309 9.71 23.73 -6.11
C PHE A 309 8.45 23.02 -6.65
N ILE A 310 7.37 22.98 -5.86
CA ILE A 310 6.08 22.42 -6.29
C ILE A 310 5.51 23.23 -7.45
N ARG A 311 5.58 24.58 -7.41
CA ARG A 311 5.14 25.45 -8.52
C ARG A 311 5.87 25.16 -9.83
N LEU A 312 7.19 24.89 -9.77
CA LEU A 312 7.95 24.48 -10.94
C LEU A 312 7.45 23.15 -11.53
N LEU A 313 7.19 22.17 -10.68
CA LEU A 313 6.62 20.88 -11.12
C LEU A 313 5.23 21.07 -11.75
N CYS A 314 4.40 21.94 -11.20
CA CYS A 314 3.08 22.29 -11.75
C CYS A 314 3.17 23.04 -13.11
N LYS A 315 4.33 23.58 -13.45
CA LYS A 315 4.66 24.16 -14.78
C LYS A 315 5.39 23.16 -15.69
N ASP A 316 5.29 21.86 -15.40
CA ASP A 316 5.91 20.78 -16.15
C ASP A 316 7.45 20.87 -16.23
N ILE A 317 8.09 21.51 -15.24
CA ILE A 317 9.55 21.57 -15.11
C ILE A 317 9.99 20.43 -14.17
N HIS A 318 10.43 19.32 -14.73
CA HIS A 318 10.75 18.09 -14.00
C HIS A 318 12.26 17.86 -13.81
N SER A 319 13.11 18.73 -14.39
CA SER A 319 14.57 18.66 -14.33
C SER A 319 15.22 20.03 -14.47
N GLY A 320 16.56 20.12 -14.41
CA GLY A 320 17.27 21.37 -14.66
C GLY A 320 17.11 22.44 -13.56
N PHE A 321 16.76 22.09 -12.35
CA PHE A 321 16.43 23.01 -11.24
C PHE A 321 17.58 23.94 -10.80
N THR A 322 18.80 23.75 -11.31
CA THR A 322 19.97 24.59 -11.04
C THR A 322 20.27 25.60 -12.17
N THR A 323 19.49 25.59 -13.24
CA THR A 323 19.69 26.50 -14.36
C THR A 323 19.22 27.91 -14.01
N GLN A 324 19.84 28.93 -14.65
CA GLN A 324 19.45 30.33 -14.47
C GLN A 324 17.98 30.54 -14.85
N ALA A 325 17.55 29.99 -15.99
CA ALA A 325 16.18 30.11 -16.48
C ALA A 325 15.14 29.63 -15.46
N VAL A 326 15.41 28.51 -14.74
CA VAL A 326 14.51 28.01 -13.68
C VAL A 326 14.56 28.91 -12.46
N SER A 327 15.76 29.39 -12.07
CA SER A 327 15.92 30.29 -10.91
C SER A 327 15.23 31.63 -11.08
N GLU A 328 15.08 32.11 -12.33
CA GLU A 328 14.35 33.33 -12.66
C GLU A 328 12.83 33.17 -12.55
N ILE A 329 12.30 31.96 -12.76
CA ILE A 329 10.85 31.68 -12.59
C ILE A 329 10.49 31.64 -11.11
N TYR A 330 11.17 30.75 -10.35
CA TYR A 330 11.01 30.62 -8.91
C TYR A 330 12.36 30.34 -8.25
N PRO A 331 12.85 31.20 -7.36
CA PRO A 331 14.13 31.00 -6.69
C PRO A 331 14.08 29.78 -5.76
N LEU A 332 15.08 28.92 -5.88
CA LEU A 332 15.25 27.70 -5.05
C LEU A 332 16.49 27.79 -4.14
N GLY A 333 17.31 28.82 -4.29
CA GLY A 333 18.56 28.98 -3.58
C GLY A 333 19.70 28.15 -4.17
N SER A 334 20.66 27.75 -3.35
CA SER A 334 21.84 26.99 -3.77
C SER A 334 21.50 25.54 -4.16
N LYS A 335 22.42 24.88 -4.88
CA LYS A 335 22.32 23.45 -5.21
C LYS A 335 22.10 22.58 -3.97
N SER A 336 22.83 22.84 -2.89
CA SER A 336 22.66 22.09 -1.63
C SER A 336 21.27 22.32 -1.00
N ASN A 337 20.68 23.49 -1.18
CA ASN A 337 19.32 23.75 -0.76
C ASN A 337 18.30 22.95 -1.59
N ILE A 338 18.49 22.90 -2.91
CA ILE A 338 17.64 22.11 -3.80
C ILE A 338 17.67 20.62 -3.41
N ASP A 339 18.83 20.05 -3.09
CA ASP A 339 18.94 18.66 -2.65
C ASP A 339 18.23 18.44 -1.31
N ARG A 340 18.28 19.41 -0.39
CA ARG A 340 17.53 19.37 0.86
C ARG A 340 16.02 19.46 0.65
N ILE A 341 15.57 20.33 -0.26
CA ILE A 341 14.16 20.44 -0.65
C ILE A 341 13.66 19.11 -1.19
N LYS A 342 14.37 18.52 -2.17
CA LYS A 342 14.02 17.22 -2.75
C LYS A 342 13.88 16.14 -1.69
N LYS A 343 14.89 15.99 -0.84
CA LYS A 343 14.85 15.01 0.25
C LYS A 343 13.64 15.22 1.14
N SER A 344 13.42 16.42 1.62
CA SER A 344 12.28 16.74 2.49
C SER A 344 10.92 16.49 1.84
N LEU A 345 10.75 16.81 0.55
CA LEU A 345 9.50 16.57 -0.17
C LEU A 345 9.27 15.09 -0.48
N VAL A 346 10.34 14.30 -0.69
CA VAL A 346 10.27 12.84 -0.80
C VAL A 346 9.87 12.21 0.54
N ASP A 347 10.52 12.62 1.64
CA ASP A 347 10.19 12.14 2.99
C ASP A 347 8.73 12.45 3.38
N LYS A 348 8.18 13.57 2.87
CA LYS A 348 6.77 13.96 3.03
C LYS A 348 5.83 13.30 2.01
N GLU A 349 6.32 12.47 1.12
CA GLU A 349 5.55 11.82 0.04
C GLU A 349 4.83 12.82 -0.90
N ILE A 350 5.32 14.05 -1.02
CA ILE A 350 4.76 15.08 -1.91
C ILE A 350 5.28 14.91 -3.34
N ILE A 351 6.55 14.50 -3.48
CA ILE A 351 7.17 14.24 -4.78
C ILE A 351 7.68 12.80 -4.89
N ALA A 352 7.76 12.33 -6.13
CA ALA A 352 8.42 11.08 -6.51
C ALA A 352 9.57 11.39 -7.46
N ILE A 353 10.72 10.73 -7.24
CA ILE A 353 11.87 10.80 -8.16
C ILE A 353 11.79 9.58 -9.06
N GLU A 354 11.72 9.81 -10.36
CA GLU A 354 11.64 8.79 -11.38
C GLU A 354 12.83 8.90 -12.36
N LYS A 355 12.96 7.94 -13.29
CA LYS A 355 14.05 7.95 -14.26
C LYS A 355 14.04 9.20 -15.13
N ASP A 356 12.85 9.69 -15.45
CA ASP A 356 12.63 10.78 -16.41
C ASP A 356 12.53 12.15 -15.75
N GLY A 357 12.55 12.21 -14.41
CA GLY A 357 12.46 13.48 -13.69
C GLY A 357 11.82 13.36 -12.29
N ILE A 358 11.42 14.50 -11.78
CA ILE A 358 10.74 14.62 -10.49
C ILE A 358 9.29 15.01 -10.74
N PHE A 359 8.36 14.30 -10.12
CA PHE A 359 6.92 14.50 -10.30
C PHE A 359 6.21 14.64 -8.96
N LEU A 360 5.04 15.26 -8.96
CA LEU A 360 4.15 15.22 -7.81
C LEU A 360 3.61 13.79 -7.63
N ALA A 361 3.64 13.31 -6.39
CA ALA A 361 3.26 11.93 -6.06
C ALA A 361 1.74 11.69 -6.08
N ASP A 362 0.94 12.75 -6.00
CA ASP A 362 -0.52 12.70 -5.99
C ASP A 362 -1.10 13.60 -7.08
N SER A 363 -1.84 12.99 -8.02
CA SER A 363 -2.39 13.69 -9.18
C SER A 363 -3.49 14.69 -8.81
N VAL A 364 -4.27 14.42 -7.76
CA VAL A 364 -5.34 15.34 -7.32
C VAL A 364 -4.77 16.48 -6.49
N PHE A 365 -3.68 16.23 -5.72
CA PHE A 365 -2.92 17.30 -5.10
C PHE A 365 -2.36 18.28 -6.15
N GLU A 366 -1.84 17.77 -7.26
CA GLU A 366 -1.34 18.62 -8.37
C GLU A 366 -2.45 19.50 -8.93
N LEU A 367 -3.63 18.93 -9.20
CA LEU A 367 -4.79 19.68 -9.71
C LEU A 367 -5.25 20.75 -8.73
N TRP A 368 -5.38 20.38 -7.46
CA TRP A 368 -5.75 21.29 -6.39
C TRP A 368 -4.72 22.42 -6.24
N PHE A 369 -3.42 22.09 -6.25
CA PHE A 369 -2.36 23.06 -6.11
C PHE A 369 -2.32 24.05 -7.31
N LYS A 370 -2.54 23.54 -8.52
CA LYS A 370 -2.67 24.40 -9.72
C LYS A 370 -3.83 25.39 -9.61
N ARG A 371 -4.93 24.97 -8.99
CA ARG A 371 -6.13 25.81 -8.85
C ARG A 371 -6.03 26.83 -7.72
N GLU A 372 -5.51 26.43 -6.56
CA GLU A 372 -5.58 27.24 -5.33
C GLU A 372 -4.28 27.99 -5.03
N MET A 373 -3.12 27.58 -5.55
CA MET A 373 -1.80 28.05 -5.12
C MET A 373 -0.94 28.64 -6.25
N MET A 374 -1.39 28.61 -7.49
CA MET A 374 -0.75 29.24 -8.64
C MET A 374 -1.52 30.46 -9.10
#